data_f5907625618bb44dbbe3672894e675d3
#
_entry.id   f5907625618bb44dbbe3672894e675d3
#
_cell.length_a   1.000
_cell.length_b   1.000
_cell.length_c   1.000
_cell.angle_alpha   90.00
_cell.angle_beta   90.00
_cell.angle_gamma   90.00
#
_symmetry.space_group_name_H-M   'P 1'
#
loop_
_entity.id
_entity.type
_entity.pdbx_description
1 polymer ?
#
loop_
_entity_poly.entity_id
_entity_poly.type
_entity_poly.pdbx_seq_one_letter_code
_entity_poly.pdbx_strand_id
1 'polypeptide(L)' 'MNFISKEALARIREEYTEGTRVELTKMSDPYRTDLVPGCRGTVRFVDDMGTIHVSWDPRLPL' A
#
# COMPACT_ATOMS: atom_id res chain seq x y z
N MET A 1 -3.40 16.20 -15.88
CA MET A 1 -4.07 15.50 -14.80
C MET A 1 -3.71 14.05 -14.80
N ASN A 2 -3.38 13.54 -13.64
CA ASN A 2 -2.85 12.18 -13.54
C ASN A 2 -3.90 11.20 -13.08
N PHE A 3 -4.83 10.93 -14.00
CA PHE A 3 -5.80 9.86 -13.74
C PHE A 3 -5.20 8.55 -14.19
N ILE A 4 -5.34 7.56 -13.34
CA ILE A 4 -4.96 6.20 -13.70
C ILE A 4 -5.96 5.67 -14.73
N SER A 5 -5.49 4.91 -15.72
CA SER A 5 -6.37 4.30 -16.69
C SER A 5 -7.20 3.20 -16.05
N LYS A 6 -8.35 2.87 -16.66
CA LYS A 6 -9.20 1.81 -16.14
C LYS A 6 -8.48 0.46 -16.13
N GLU A 7 -7.67 0.21 -17.14
CA GLU A 7 -6.91 -1.04 -17.24
C GLU A 7 -5.85 -1.13 -16.15
N ALA A 8 -5.16 -0.04 -15.89
CA ALA A 8 -4.13 -0.02 -14.83
C ALA A 8 -4.79 -0.17 -13.46
N LEU A 9 -5.91 0.50 -13.24
CA LEU A 9 -6.65 0.38 -11.97
C LEU A 9 -7.13 -1.04 -11.75
N ALA A 10 -7.65 -1.69 -12.81
CA ALA A 10 -8.11 -3.07 -12.70
C ALA A 10 -6.96 -4.01 -12.32
N ARG A 11 -5.78 -3.80 -12.90
CA ARG A 11 -4.59 -4.60 -12.57
C ARG A 11 -4.19 -4.44 -11.11
N ILE A 12 -4.17 -3.20 -10.65
CA ILE A 12 -3.81 -2.94 -9.26
C ILE A 12 -4.80 -3.62 -8.32
N ARG A 13 -6.09 -3.54 -8.62
CA ARG A 13 -7.11 -4.16 -7.80
C ARG A 13 -7.04 -5.68 -7.82
N GLU A 14 -6.59 -6.27 -8.93
CA GLU A 14 -6.39 -7.71 -9.01
C GLU A 14 -5.17 -8.16 -8.20
N GLU A 15 -4.08 -7.39 -8.24
CA GLU A 15 -2.87 -7.71 -7.50
C GLU A 15 -3.02 -7.47 -6.01
N TYR A 16 -3.72 -6.41 -5.63
CA TYR A 16 -3.82 -5.96 -4.24
C TYR A 16 -5.26 -6.06 -3.77
N THR A 17 -5.76 -7.29 -3.73
CA THR A 17 -7.09 -7.55 -3.20
C THR A 17 -7.12 -7.38 -1.69
N GLU A 18 -8.31 -7.14 -1.16
CA GLU A 18 -8.48 -7.00 0.29
C GLU A 18 -7.92 -8.22 1.01
N GLY A 19 -7.14 -7.97 2.04
CA GLY A 19 -6.51 -9.04 2.81
C GLY A 19 -5.14 -9.45 2.32
N THR A 20 -4.68 -8.94 1.18
CA THR A 20 -3.35 -9.25 0.67
C THR A 20 -2.28 -8.72 1.63
N ARG A 21 -1.31 -9.55 1.94
CA ARG A 21 -0.19 -9.16 2.80
C ARG A 21 0.89 -8.51 1.94
N VAL A 22 1.39 -7.37 2.40
CA VAL A 22 2.43 -6.63 1.71
C VAL A 22 3.55 -6.29 2.67
N GLU A 23 4.71 -6.04 2.11
CA GLU A 23 5.88 -5.62 2.87
C GLU A 23 6.43 -4.34 2.27
N LEU A 24 6.77 -3.39 3.11
CA LEU A 24 7.39 -2.16 2.66
C LEU A 24 8.85 -2.44 2.31
N THR A 25 9.18 -2.36 1.04
CA THR A 25 10.54 -2.64 0.58
C THR A 25 11.36 -1.37 0.41
N LYS A 26 10.69 -0.24 0.20
CA LYS A 26 11.37 1.03 -0.01
C LYS A 26 10.50 2.17 0.50
N MET A 27 11.09 3.05 1.28
CA MET A 27 10.42 4.24 1.77
C MET A 27 10.75 5.41 0.85
N SER A 28 9.73 5.94 0.16
CA SER A 28 9.93 7.07 -0.75
C SER A 28 9.37 8.38 -0.21
N ASP A 29 8.62 8.37 0.87
CA ASP A 29 8.02 9.56 1.46
C ASP A 29 8.88 10.04 2.63
N PRO A 30 9.58 11.19 2.48
CA PRO A 30 10.46 11.67 3.54
C PRO A 30 9.72 12.15 4.79
N TYR A 31 8.41 12.33 4.69
CA TYR A 31 7.60 12.79 5.82
C TYR A 31 7.03 11.65 6.66
N ARG A 32 7.16 10.42 6.19
CA ARG A 32 6.68 9.25 6.91
C ARG A 32 7.85 8.61 7.63
N THR A 33 7.99 8.92 8.91
CA THR A 33 9.09 8.37 9.72
C THR A 33 8.67 7.18 10.56
N ASP A 34 7.37 6.89 10.58
CA ASP A 34 6.81 5.77 11.34
C ASP A 34 6.88 4.44 10.57
N LEU A 35 7.17 4.50 9.27
CA LEU A 35 7.28 3.32 8.43
C LEU A 35 8.74 3.16 8.01
N VAL A 36 9.26 1.95 8.15
CA VAL A 36 10.62 1.61 7.74
C VAL A 36 10.56 0.38 6.84
N PRO A 37 11.57 0.18 5.97
CA PRO A 37 11.62 -1.04 5.17
C PRO A 37 11.53 -2.28 6.05
N GLY A 38 10.75 -3.26 5.60
CA GLY A 38 10.47 -4.46 6.38
C GLY A 38 9.16 -4.44 7.13
N CYS A 39 8.51 -3.27 7.25
CA CYS A 39 7.16 -3.20 7.81
C CYS A 39 6.19 -4.00 6.94
N ARG A 40 5.29 -4.72 7.58
CA ARG A 40 4.27 -5.51 6.87
C ARG A 40 2.90 -4.96 7.17
N GLY A 41 1.99 -5.20 6.25
CA GLY A 41 0.63 -4.74 6.40
C GLY A 41 -0.33 -5.56 5.59
N THR A 42 -1.61 -5.20 5.71
CA THR A 42 -2.70 -5.87 5.01
C THR A 42 -3.42 -4.85 4.15
N VAL A 43 -3.59 -5.17 2.88
CA VAL A 43 -4.32 -4.29 1.97
C VAL A 43 -5.78 -4.21 2.42
N ARG A 44 -6.27 -2.98 2.55
CA ARG A 44 -7.66 -2.73 2.90
C ARG A 44 -8.51 -2.54 1.66
N PHE A 45 -8.06 -1.67 0.78
CA PHE A 45 -8.74 -1.42 -0.50
C PHE A 45 -7.83 -0.58 -1.40
N VAL A 46 -8.22 -0.49 -2.65
CA VAL A 46 -7.58 0.40 -3.62
C VAL A 46 -8.64 1.42 -4.05
N ASP A 47 -8.33 2.70 -3.94
CA ASP A 47 -9.29 3.74 -4.29
C ASP A 47 -9.31 3.99 -5.81
N ASP A 48 -10.19 4.90 -6.23
CA ASP A 48 -10.38 5.18 -7.66
C ASP A 48 -9.16 5.85 -8.30
N MET A 49 -8.27 6.37 -7.50
CA MET A 49 -7.03 6.98 -7.97
C MET A 49 -5.88 5.97 -8.08
N GLY A 50 -6.15 4.72 -7.72
CA GLY A 50 -5.13 3.69 -7.73
C GLY A 50 -4.24 3.68 -6.49
N THR A 51 -4.61 4.42 -5.45
CA THR A 51 -3.86 4.42 -4.20
C THR A 51 -4.22 3.18 -3.39
N ILE A 52 -3.21 2.44 -2.99
CA ILE A 52 -3.39 1.23 -2.20
C ILE A 52 -3.41 1.62 -0.73
N HIS A 53 -4.52 1.35 -0.07
CA HIS A 53 -4.69 1.64 1.35
C HIS A 53 -4.33 0.41 2.16
N VAL A 54 -3.32 0.54 2.99
CA VAL A 54 -2.76 -0.58 3.75
C VAL A 54 -2.88 -0.29 5.24
N SER A 55 -3.32 -1.29 5.97
CA SER A 55 -3.29 -1.27 7.43
C SER A 55 -1.96 -1.90 7.85
N TRP A 56 -1.02 -1.07 8.27
CA TRP A 56 0.31 -1.55 8.65
C TRP A 56 0.27 -2.20 10.01
N ASP A 57 1.02 -3.29 10.16
CA ASP A 57 1.12 -3.98 11.43
C ASP A 57 1.78 -3.07 12.45
N PRO A 58 1.34 -3.08 13.71
CA PRO A 58 2.02 -2.29 14.73
C PRO A 58 3.46 -2.77 14.91
N ARG A 59 4.35 -1.81 15.16
CA ARG A 59 5.73 -2.14 15.48
C ARG A 59 5.75 -2.70 16.88
N LEU A 60 6.37 -3.86 17.01
CA LEU A 60 6.51 -4.45 18.34
C LEU A 60 7.48 -3.60 19.16
N PRO A 61 7.12 -3.28 20.39
CA PRO A 61 8.08 -2.63 21.27
C PRO A 61 9.23 -3.59 21.56
N LEU A 62 10.39 -3.04 21.52
CA LEU A 62 11.59 -3.81 21.82
C LEU A 62 11.94 -3.70 23.30
#